data_ad41f3c315c79f11e5656686287c5c5f
#
_entry.id   ad41f3c315c79f11e5656686287c5c5f
#
_cell.length_a   1.000
_cell.length_b   1.000
_cell.length_c   1.000
_cell.angle_alpha   90.00
_cell.angle_beta   90.00
_cell.angle_gamma   90.00
#
_symmetry.space_group_name_H-M   'P 1'
#
loop_
_entity.id
_entity.type
_entity.pdbx_description
1 polymer ?
#
loop_
_entity_poly.entity_id
_entity_poly.type
_entity_poly.pdbx_seq_one_letter_code
_entity_poly.pdbx_strand_id
1 'polypeptide(L)'
;MAVASFCFLAMFKALNKFQYRPGDWKLLLLMSLAEPCLYFIFEAMALQHTSAAQAGMVTAILPPLAAALAFIFLKERVSGVAMLGFLIAFVGLVWLSLAAEKNAHASNPILGNALELAAMVCSAVYCVCLKKLSERYSPVPLTALQAFSGAVFFLPLALIQDAPEFTLGPSLAAILFLGIFVTLGAYLLYNIAIARMALSKATIFSNLIPVYTIIFAYWLLDESLTSNQLAACGLILSGVALGQSRRVKTPVANIAVIPD
;
A
#
# COMPACT_ATOMS: atom_id res chain seq x y z
N MET A 1 -10.40 -5.97 -8.12
CA MET A 1 -10.22 -7.33 -7.55
C MET A 1 -10.81 -8.42 -8.43
N ALA A 2 -12.11 -8.42 -8.82
CA ALA A 2 -12.72 -9.47 -9.65
C ALA A 2 -12.01 -9.72 -11.00
N VAL A 3 -11.63 -8.67 -11.72
CA VAL A 3 -10.87 -8.76 -12.98
C VAL A 3 -9.53 -9.48 -12.77
N ALA A 4 -8.78 -9.09 -11.74
CA ALA A 4 -7.51 -9.73 -11.41
C ALA A 4 -7.70 -11.20 -11.00
N SER A 5 -8.74 -11.50 -10.22
CA SER A 5 -9.10 -12.88 -9.84
C SER A 5 -9.36 -13.76 -11.05
N PHE A 6 -10.08 -13.23 -12.04
CA PHE A 6 -10.32 -13.93 -13.30
C PHE A 6 -9.03 -14.21 -14.08
N CYS A 7 -8.13 -13.21 -14.15
CA CYS A 7 -6.82 -13.40 -14.78
C CYS A 7 -5.98 -14.46 -14.04
N PHE A 8 -6.01 -14.50 -12.70
CA PHE A 8 -5.30 -15.54 -11.94
C PHE A 8 -5.90 -16.92 -12.16
N LEU A 9 -7.23 -17.06 -12.32
CA LEU A 9 -7.85 -18.34 -12.69
C LEU A 9 -7.35 -18.84 -14.04
N ALA A 10 -7.16 -17.95 -15.02
CA ALA A 10 -6.54 -18.30 -16.30
C ALA A 10 -5.07 -18.76 -16.16
N MET A 11 -4.38 -18.31 -15.10
CA MET A 11 -3.01 -18.72 -14.76
C MET A 11 -2.96 -19.95 -13.83
N PHE A 12 -3.92 -20.85 -13.90
CA PHE A 12 -4.12 -22.00 -12.99
C PHE A 12 -2.86 -22.84 -12.73
N LYS A 13 -1.98 -23.02 -13.76
CA LYS A 13 -0.72 -23.76 -13.60
C LYS A 13 0.22 -23.12 -12.56
N ALA A 14 0.23 -21.80 -12.46
CA ALA A 14 1.05 -21.07 -11.48
C ALA A 14 0.46 -21.16 -10.05
N LEU A 15 -0.86 -21.30 -9.94
CA LEU A 15 -1.56 -21.48 -8.67
C LEU A 15 -1.40 -22.89 -8.10
N ASN A 16 -1.25 -23.89 -8.94
CA ASN A 16 -1.12 -25.30 -8.55
C ASN A 16 0.16 -25.61 -7.75
N LYS A 17 1.10 -24.66 -7.67
CA LYS A 17 2.29 -24.71 -6.81
C LYS A 17 2.01 -24.31 -5.34
N PHE A 18 0.77 -23.91 -5.01
CA PHE A 18 0.41 -23.54 -3.64
C PHE A 18 0.18 -24.79 -2.79
N GLN A 19 1.12 -25.10 -1.93
CA GLN A 19 1.02 -26.17 -0.95
C GLN A 19 0.79 -25.54 0.44
N TYR A 20 -0.46 -25.59 0.92
CA TYR A 20 -0.80 -25.07 2.24
C TYR A 20 -0.03 -25.79 3.35
N ARG A 21 0.56 -25.01 4.27
CA ARG A 21 1.23 -25.52 5.46
C ARG A 21 0.34 -25.32 6.69
N PRO A 22 0.06 -26.37 7.48
CA PRO A 22 -0.74 -26.26 8.70
C PRO A 22 -0.15 -25.19 9.64
N GLY A 23 -1.03 -24.32 10.16
CA GLY A 23 -0.65 -23.23 11.07
C GLY A 23 -0.47 -21.85 10.42
N ASP A 24 -0.28 -21.75 9.10
CA ASP A 24 -0.11 -20.46 8.42
C ASP A 24 -1.44 -19.71 8.17
N TRP A 25 -2.59 -20.33 8.44
CA TRP A 25 -3.91 -19.74 8.18
C TRP A 25 -4.14 -18.39 8.84
N LYS A 26 -3.63 -18.19 10.08
CA LYS A 26 -3.74 -16.92 10.79
C LYS A 26 -3.01 -15.79 10.06
N LEU A 27 -1.82 -16.09 9.54
CA LEU A 27 -1.00 -15.13 8.84
C LEU A 27 -1.56 -14.82 7.45
N LEU A 28 -2.08 -15.85 6.75
CA LEU A 28 -2.76 -15.69 5.46
C LEU A 28 -4.06 -14.87 5.63
N LEU A 29 -4.84 -15.15 6.68
CA LEU A 29 -6.06 -14.39 6.99
C LEU A 29 -5.71 -12.93 7.34
N LEU A 30 -4.71 -12.70 8.20
CA LEU A 30 -4.29 -11.35 8.59
C LEU A 30 -3.80 -10.57 7.36
N MET A 31 -3.00 -11.19 6.49
CA MET A 31 -2.54 -10.61 5.24
C MET A 31 -3.73 -10.16 4.37
N SER A 32 -4.69 -11.05 4.16
CA SER A 32 -5.87 -10.80 3.30
C SER A 32 -6.83 -9.77 3.91
N LEU A 33 -7.01 -9.76 5.23
CA LEU A 33 -7.84 -8.76 5.91
C LEU A 33 -7.17 -7.38 5.92
N ALA A 34 -5.87 -7.32 6.21
CA ALA A 34 -5.14 -6.06 6.23
C ALA A 34 -5.16 -5.39 4.85
N GLU A 35 -4.82 -6.14 3.80
CA GLU A 35 -4.88 -5.68 2.42
C GLU A 35 -5.26 -6.86 1.51
N PRO A 36 -6.36 -6.78 0.78
CA PRO A 36 -7.05 -5.57 0.31
C PRO A 36 -8.24 -5.09 1.18
N CYS A 37 -8.73 -5.85 2.17
CA CYS A 37 -10.03 -5.57 2.74
C CYS A 37 -10.06 -4.24 3.52
N LEU A 38 -9.35 -4.16 4.65
CA LEU A 38 -9.37 -2.96 5.52
C LEU A 38 -8.68 -1.77 4.85
N TYR A 39 -7.58 -1.99 4.16
CA TYR A 39 -6.87 -0.95 3.42
C TYR A 39 -7.82 -0.18 2.50
N PHE A 40 -8.49 -0.86 1.58
CA PHE A 40 -9.38 -0.18 0.62
C PHE A 40 -10.63 0.44 1.25
N ILE A 41 -11.12 -0.08 2.39
CA ILE A 41 -12.18 0.59 3.13
C ILE A 41 -11.68 1.93 3.66
N PHE A 42 -10.54 1.94 4.35
CA PHE A 42 -9.99 3.17 4.93
C PHE A 42 -9.59 4.17 3.84
N GLU A 43 -8.95 3.74 2.74
CA GLU A 43 -8.58 4.59 1.62
C GLU A 43 -9.82 5.20 0.94
N ALA A 44 -10.85 4.38 0.66
CA ALA A 44 -12.09 4.89 0.06
C ALA A 44 -12.80 5.91 0.97
N MET A 45 -12.84 5.67 2.28
CA MET A 45 -13.37 6.62 3.23
C MET A 45 -12.49 7.88 3.36
N ALA A 46 -11.17 7.74 3.29
CA ALA A 46 -10.24 8.86 3.33
C ALA A 46 -10.47 9.82 2.16
N LEU A 47 -10.60 9.31 0.94
CA LEU A 47 -10.82 10.08 -0.27
C LEU A 47 -12.19 10.80 -0.30
N GLN A 48 -13.14 10.44 0.55
CA GLN A 48 -14.39 11.20 0.74
C GLN A 48 -14.20 12.45 1.60
N HIS A 49 -13.09 12.54 2.34
CA HIS A 49 -12.86 13.57 3.35
C HIS A 49 -11.61 14.41 3.10
N THR A 50 -10.64 13.91 2.34
CA THR A 50 -9.41 14.61 1.98
C THR A 50 -9.17 14.61 0.47
N SER A 51 -8.31 15.50 -0.02
CA SER A 51 -7.97 15.55 -1.45
C SER A 51 -7.02 14.41 -1.83
N ALA A 52 -7.01 14.04 -3.13
CA ALA A 52 -6.12 13.01 -3.65
C ALA A 52 -4.64 13.37 -3.45
N ALA A 53 -4.28 14.65 -3.58
CA ALA A 53 -2.93 15.14 -3.33
C ALA A 53 -2.50 14.91 -1.88
N GLN A 54 -3.38 15.19 -0.91
CA GLN A 54 -3.09 14.98 0.51
C GLN A 54 -3.02 13.49 0.86
N ALA A 55 -4.01 12.69 0.43
CA ALA A 55 -3.98 11.24 0.63
C ALA A 55 -2.69 10.63 0.08
N GLY A 56 -2.30 10.99 -1.14
CA GLY A 56 -1.04 10.54 -1.74
C GLY A 56 0.20 10.94 -0.93
N MET A 57 0.21 12.12 -0.28
CA MET A 57 1.32 12.49 0.60
C MET A 57 1.36 11.66 1.89
N VAL A 58 0.20 11.27 2.42
CA VAL A 58 0.13 10.39 3.60
C VAL A 58 0.73 9.02 3.29
N THR A 59 0.65 8.53 2.04
CA THR A 59 1.26 7.23 1.66
C THR A 59 2.78 7.21 1.84
N ALA A 60 3.46 8.36 1.87
CA ALA A 60 4.89 8.44 2.15
C ALA A 60 5.28 7.90 3.54
N ILE A 61 4.31 7.73 4.46
CA ILE A 61 4.56 7.16 5.79
C ILE A 61 4.68 5.61 5.76
N LEU A 62 4.32 4.96 4.66
CA LEU A 62 4.37 3.49 4.55
C LEU A 62 5.78 2.92 4.82
N PRO A 63 6.88 3.41 4.21
CA PRO A 63 8.20 2.87 4.49
C PRO A 63 8.64 2.99 5.97
N PRO A 64 8.44 4.12 6.66
CA PRO A 64 8.62 4.23 8.10
C PRO A 64 7.82 3.19 8.91
N LEU A 65 6.53 3.06 8.63
CA LEU A 65 5.67 2.07 9.31
C LEU A 65 6.12 0.64 9.03
N ALA A 66 6.40 0.31 7.78
CA ALA A 66 6.90 -1.02 7.39
C ALA A 66 8.24 -1.33 8.09
N ALA A 67 9.16 -0.36 8.17
CA ALA A 67 10.44 -0.54 8.87
C ALA A 67 10.25 -0.72 10.37
N ALA A 68 9.34 0.03 11.01
CA ALA A 68 9.02 -0.12 12.43
C ALA A 68 8.43 -1.51 12.72
N LEU A 69 7.48 -1.97 11.92
CA LEU A 69 6.90 -3.31 12.06
C LEU A 69 7.94 -4.41 11.73
N ALA A 70 8.80 -4.22 10.72
CA ALA A 70 9.87 -5.15 10.40
C ALA A 70 10.89 -5.26 11.56
N PHE A 71 11.20 -4.17 12.24
CA PHE A 71 12.02 -4.19 13.44
C PHE A 71 11.38 -5.05 14.55
N ILE A 72 10.09 -4.89 14.79
CA ILE A 72 9.37 -5.61 15.86
C ILE A 72 9.19 -7.08 15.51
N PHE A 73 8.72 -7.40 14.31
CA PHE A 73 8.25 -8.75 13.96
C PHE A 73 9.27 -9.57 13.15
N LEU A 74 10.11 -8.92 12.36
CA LEU A 74 11.14 -9.57 11.52
C LEU A 74 12.55 -9.41 12.11
N LYS A 75 12.69 -8.68 13.24
CA LYS A 75 13.97 -8.37 13.88
C LYS A 75 14.97 -7.68 12.94
N GLU A 76 14.48 -6.95 11.94
CA GLU A 76 15.32 -6.10 11.11
C GLU A 76 15.85 -4.93 11.95
N ARG A 77 17.14 -4.60 11.80
CA ARG A 77 17.74 -3.51 12.59
C ARG A 77 17.41 -2.15 11.98
N VAL A 78 16.95 -1.22 12.80
CA VAL A 78 16.71 0.18 12.43
C VAL A 78 17.81 1.04 13.06
N SER A 79 18.43 1.93 12.28
CA SER A 79 19.45 2.85 12.80
C SER A 79 18.80 4.03 13.54
N GLY A 80 19.53 4.67 14.48
CA GLY A 80 19.04 5.88 15.16
C GLY A 80 18.72 7.03 14.19
N VAL A 81 19.49 7.13 13.09
CA VAL A 81 19.23 8.11 12.01
C VAL A 81 17.91 7.80 11.30
N ALA A 82 17.61 6.51 11.07
CA ALA A 82 16.33 6.12 10.49
C ALA A 82 15.16 6.47 11.43
N MET A 83 15.31 6.22 12.73
CA MET A 83 14.30 6.61 13.73
C MET A 83 14.05 8.13 13.73
N LEU A 84 15.11 8.94 13.66
CA LEU A 84 14.98 10.39 13.57
C LEU A 84 14.26 10.80 12.28
N GLY A 85 14.61 10.19 11.14
CA GLY A 85 13.94 10.43 9.86
C GLY A 85 12.44 10.11 9.91
N PHE A 86 12.07 9.00 10.55
CA PHE A 86 10.67 8.62 10.72
C PHE A 86 9.91 9.60 11.61
N LEU A 87 10.54 10.10 12.67
CA LEU A 87 9.95 11.12 13.54
C LEU A 87 9.70 12.42 12.75
N ILE A 88 10.68 12.87 11.95
CA ILE A 88 10.54 14.05 11.10
C ILE A 88 9.39 13.87 10.10
N ALA A 89 9.31 12.72 9.45
CA ALA A 89 8.22 12.41 8.52
C ALA A 89 6.85 12.45 9.21
N PHE A 90 6.75 11.91 10.43
CA PHE A 90 5.51 11.94 11.20
C PHE A 90 5.11 13.37 11.62
N VAL A 91 6.07 14.20 12.04
CA VAL A 91 5.81 15.62 12.34
C VAL A 91 5.33 16.36 11.08
N GLY A 92 5.94 16.09 9.92
CA GLY A 92 5.49 16.63 8.65
C GLY A 92 4.07 16.21 8.29
N LEU A 93 3.68 14.95 8.55
CA LEU A 93 2.32 14.46 8.35
C LEU A 93 1.31 15.17 9.25
N VAL A 94 1.62 15.35 10.52
CA VAL A 94 0.77 16.11 11.45
C VAL A 94 0.62 17.56 10.96
N TRP A 95 1.72 18.19 10.55
CA TRP A 95 1.69 19.56 10.00
C TRP A 95 0.84 19.62 8.73
N LEU A 96 1.01 18.69 7.77
CA LEU A 96 0.18 18.63 6.56
C LEU A 96 -1.32 18.58 6.91
N SER A 97 -1.69 17.73 7.87
CA SER A 97 -3.08 17.55 8.30
C SER A 97 -3.65 18.80 8.98
N LEU A 98 -2.85 19.50 9.79
CA LEU A 98 -3.26 20.74 10.47
C LEU A 98 -3.28 21.95 9.52
N ALA A 99 -2.43 21.98 8.49
CA ALA A 99 -2.40 23.02 7.47
C ALA A 99 -3.48 22.83 6.39
N ALA A 100 -4.24 21.75 6.45
CA ALA A 100 -5.26 21.45 5.48
C ALA A 100 -6.54 22.26 5.74
N GLU A 101 -6.99 23.00 4.72
CA GLU A 101 -8.22 23.76 4.75
C GLU A 101 -9.37 22.96 4.15
N LYS A 102 -10.58 23.16 4.69
CA LYS A 102 -11.79 22.58 4.11
C LYS A 102 -12.12 23.25 2.79
N ASN A 103 -12.30 22.46 1.76
CA ASN A 103 -12.70 22.92 0.43
C ASN A 103 -13.60 21.89 -0.26
N ALA A 104 -13.96 22.14 -1.52
CA ALA A 104 -14.81 21.23 -2.30
C ALA A 104 -14.24 19.81 -2.44
N HIS A 105 -12.91 19.64 -2.43
CA HIS A 105 -12.22 18.36 -2.56
C HIS A 105 -11.82 17.74 -1.21
N ALA A 106 -11.99 18.48 -0.08
CA ALA A 106 -11.56 18.05 1.25
C ALA A 106 -12.53 18.57 2.32
N SER A 107 -13.60 17.83 2.54
CA SER A 107 -14.67 18.20 3.50
C SER A 107 -14.20 18.15 4.94
N ASN A 108 -13.32 17.20 5.31
CA ASN A 108 -12.72 17.04 6.63
C ASN A 108 -11.32 16.43 6.51
N PRO A 109 -10.31 17.25 6.13
CA PRO A 109 -8.96 16.73 5.82
C PRO A 109 -8.30 15.99 6.98
N ILE A 110 -8.54 16.40 8.23
CA ILE A 110 -7.97 15.73 9.42
C ILE A 110 -8.49 14.30 9.52
N LEU A 111 -9.80 14.11 9.36
CA LEU A 111 -10.40 12.77 9.37
C LEU A 111 -9.91 11.96 8.17
N GLY A 112 -9.89 12.55 6.97
CA GLY A 112 -9.41 11.88 5.76
C GLY A 112 -7.97 11.42 5.88
N ASN A 113 -7.06 12.29 6.34
CA ASN A 113 -5.65 11.96 6.54
C ASN A 113 -5.44 10.91 7.66
N ALA A 114 -6.28 10.92 8.70
CA ALA A 114 -6.25 9.90 9.75
C ALA A 114 -6.71 8.53 9.23
N LEU A 115 -7.74 8.49 8.38
CA LEU A 115 -8.20 7.26 7.72
C LEU A 115 -7.15 6.73 6.74
N GLU A 116 -6.50 7.61 5.99
CA GLU A 116 -5.40 7.21 5.10
C GLU A 116 -4.20 6.68 5.88
N LEU A 117 -3.88 7.28 7.03
CA LEU A 117 -2.86 6.72 7.93
C LEU A 117 -3.25 5.32 8.44
N ALA A 118 -4.53 5.07 8.73
CA ALA A 118 -5.01 3.74 9.10
C ALA A 118 -4.86 2.75 7.92
N ALA A 119 -5.12 3.17 6.69
CA ALA A 119 -4.85 2.38 5.49
C ALA A 119 -3.35 2.04 5.38
N MET A 120 -2.45 3.00 5.63
CA MET A 120 -1.00 2.76 5.61
C MET A 120 -0.55 1.79 6.70
N VAL A 121 -1.17 1.81 7.88
CA VAL A 121 -0.92 0.79 8.93
C VAL A 121 -1.33 -0.60 8.43
N CYS A 122 -2.50 -0.73 7.79
CA CYS A 122 -2.94 -1.98 7.19
C CYS A 122 -1.95 -2.47 6.12
N SER A 123 -1.51 -1.60 5.23
CA SER A 123 -0.52 -1.93 4.21
C SER A 123 0.83 -2.36 4.81
N ALA A 124 1.29 -1.69 5.87
CA ALA A 124 2.51 -2.08 6.57
C ALA A 124 2.39 -3.48 7.23
N VAL A 125 1.25 -3.78 7.85
CA VAL A 125 0.95 -5.12 8.39
C VAL A 125 0.95 -6.16 7.27
N TYR A 126 0.26 -5.88 6.16
CA TYR A 126 0.28 -6.72 4.97
C TYR A 126 1.70 -7.01 4.49
N CYS A 127 2.54 -5.99 4.33
CA CYS A 127 3.93 -6.13 3.88
C CYS A 127 4.75 -7.07 4.77
N VAL A 128 4.58 -6.98 6.10
CA VAL A 128 5.27 -7.87 7.06
C VAL A 128 4.75 -9.30 6.96
N CYS A 129 3.42 -9.48 6.86
CA CYS A 129 2.82 -10.81 6.68
C CYS A 129 3.29 -11.45 5.38
N LEU A 130 3.25 -10.69 4.28
CA LEU A 130 3.72 -11.13 2.97
C LEU A 130 5.19 -11.51 3.00
N LYS A 131 6.06 -10.70 3.62
CA LYS A 131 7.49 -11.01 3.77
C LYS A 131 7.70 -12.34 4.46
N LYS A 132 7.01 -12.58 5.57
CA LYS A 132 7.11 -13.82 6.34
C LYS A 132 6.56 -15.03 5.59
N LEU A 133 5.43 -14.86 4.89
CA LEU A 133 4.85 -15.92 4.06
C LEU A 133 5.70 -16.24 2.83
N SER A 134 6.41 -15.25 2.27
CA SER A 134 7.29 -15.44 1.12
C SER A 134 8.52 -16.32 1.39
N GLU A 135 8.80 -16.65 2.66
CA GLU A 135 9.79 -17.67 3.02
C GLU A 135 9.32 -19.09 2.67
N ARG A 136 8.01 -19.28 2.47
CA ARG A 136 7.37 -20.59 2.32
C ARG A 136 6.52 -20.73 1.07
N TYR A 137 6.02 -19.60 0.55
CA TYR A 137 5.11 -19.53 -0.59
C TYR A 137 5.68 -18.64 -1.68
N SER A 138 5.41 -18.98 -2.93
CA SER A 138 5.80 -18.08 -4.03
C SER A 138 4.87 -16.83 -4.06
N PRO A 139 5.35 -15.70 -4.61
CA PRO A 139 4.55 -14.47 -4.65
C PRO A 139 3.25 -14.59 -5.46
N VAL A 140 3.24 -15.39 -6.53
CA VAL A 140 2.09 -15.51 -7.43
C VAL A 140 0.83 -16.01 -6.71
N PRO A 141 0.82 -17.16 -6.00
CA PRO A 141 -0.36 -17.60 -5.27
C PRO A 141 -0.72 -16.69 -4.10
N LEU A 142 0.24 -15.99 -3.46
CA LEU A 142 -0.08 -15.02 -2.42
C LEU A 142 -0.82 -13.80 -3.00
N THR A 143 -0.40 -13.31 -4.17
CA THR A 143 -1.10 -12.22 -4.88
C THR A 143 -2.48 -12.68 -5.37
N ALA A 144 -2.60 -13.91 -5.84
CA ALA A 144 -3.89 -14.47 -6.23
C ALA A 144 -4.85 -14.57 -5.03
N LEU A 145 -4.36 -15.05 -3.87
CA LEU A 145 -5.14 -15.09 -2.63
C LEU A 145 -5.64 -13.70 -2.24
N GLN A 146 -4.80 -12.67 -2.35
CA GLN A 146 -5.16 -11.28 -2.11
C GLN A 146 -6.27 -10.82 -3.07
N ALA A 147 -6.17 -11.10 -4.37
CA ALA A 147 -7.19 -10.75 -5.34
C ALA A 147 -8.51 -11.46 -5.06
N PHE A 148 -8.49 -12.76 -4.77
CA PHE A 148 -9.69 -13.57 -4.45
C PHE A 148 -10.35 -13.12 -3.16
N SER A 149 -9.57 -12.92 -2.09
CA SER A 149 -10.12 -12.46 -0.80
C SER A 149 -10.78 -11.09 -0.93
N GLY A 150 -10.17 -10.17 -1.69
CA GLY A 150 -10.78 -8.87 -1.98
C GLY A 150 -12.05 -8.99 -2.83
N ALA A 151 -12.06 -9.83 -3.85
CA ALA A 151 -13.26 -10.06 -4.66
C ALA A 151 -14.42 -10.61 -3.81
N VAL A 152 -14.16 -11.61 -2.96
CA VAL A 152 -15.17 -12.21 -2.07
C VAL A 152 -15.64 -11.20 -1.02
N PHE A 153 -14.73 -10.41 -0.44
CA PHE A 153 -15.05 -9.44 0.61
C PHE A 153 -15.91 -8.27 0.08
N PHE A 154 -15.58 -7.74 -1.10
CA PHE A 154 -16.30 -6.59 -1.67
C PHE A 154 -17.55 -6.99 -2.46
N LEU A 155 -17.73 -8.26 -2.82
CA LEU A 155 -18.92 -8.71 -3.57
C LEU A 155 -20.24 -8.40 -2.84
N PRO A 156 -20.42 -8.72 -1.54
CA PRO A 156 -21.64 -8.38 -0.82
C PRO A 156 -21.90 -6.86 -0.79
N LEU A 157 -20.84 -6.05 -0.59
CA LEU A 157 -20.96 -4.60 -0.58
C LEU A 157 -21.39 -4.06 -1.94
N ALA A 158 -20.87 -4.62 -3.02
CA ALA A 158 -21.27 -4.24 -4.38
C ALA A 158 -22.71 -4.64 -4.74
N LEU A 159 -23.24 -5.71 -4.11
CA LEU A 159 -24.62 -6.17 -4.34
C LEU A 159 -25.68 -5.38 -3.53
N ILE A 160 -25.26 -4.77 -2.40
CA ILE A 160 -26.14 -3.99 -1.53
C ILE A 160 -26.23 -2.52 -2.00
N GLN A 161 -25.18 -2.00 -2.62
CA GLN A 161 -25.19 -0.65 -3.17
C GLN A 161 -25.97 -0.64 -4.49
N ASP A 162 -26.85 0.35 -4.66
CA ASP A 162 -27.49 0.61 -5.95
C ASP A 162 -26.37 0.76 -6.99
N ALA A 163 -26.41 -0.12 -8.00
CA ALA A 163 -25.41 -0.10 -9.04
C ALA A 163 -25.43 1.28 -9.72
N PRO A 164 -24.34 2.05 -9.71
CA PRO A 164 -24.29 3.26 -10.51
C PRO A 164 -24.61 2.87 -11.94
N GLU A 165 -25.36 3.72 -12.66
CA GLU A 165 -25.66 3.48 -14.07
C GLU A 165 -24.35 3.15 -14.81
N PHE A 166 -24.23 1.90 -15.22
CA PHE A 166 -23.01 1.37 -15.81
C PHE A 166 -22.92 1.89 -17.25
N THR A 167 -22.33 3.05 -17.43
CA THR A 167 -22.03 3.55 -18.76
C THR A 167 -20.85 2.79 -19.33
N LEU A 168 -21.12 1.98 -20.37
CA LEU A 168 -20.08 1.38 -21.19
C LEU A 168 -19.23 2.51 -21.79
N GLY A 169 -18.04 2.73 -21.26
CA GLY A 169 -17.20 3.83 -21.70
C GLY A 169 -15.97 3.99 -20.79
N PRO A 170 -15.61 5.23 -20.42
CA PRO A 170 -14.41 5.53 -19.62
C PRO A 170 -14.34 4.77 -18.30
N SER A 171 -15.49 4.54 -17.64
CA SER A 171 -15.55 3.80 -16.37
C SER A 171 -15.12 2.34 -16.51
N LEU A 172 -15.52 1.66 -17.60
CA LEU A 172 -15.09 0.28 -17.88
C LEU A 172 -13.58 0.22 -18.15
N ALA A 173 -13.06 1.18 -18.93
CA ALA A 173 -11.62 1.25 -19.21
C ALA A 173 -10.80 1.45 -17.92
N ALA A 174 -11.26 2.32 -17.01
CA ALA A 174 -10.65 2.53 -15.72
C ALA A 174 -10.67 1.26 -14.84
N ILE A 175 -11.81 0.55 -14.79
CA ILE A 175 -11.94 -0.70 -14.03
C ILE A 175 -10.99 -1.79 -14.57
N LEU A 176 -10.92 -1.94 -15.89
CA LEU A 176 -10.01 -2.90 -16.53
C LEU A 176 -8.55 -2.50 -16.29
N PHE A 177 -8.21 -1.23 -16.42
CA PHE A 177 -6.88 -0.72 -16.11
C PHE A 177 -6.48 -1.03 -14.66
N LEU A 178 -7.32 -0.69 -13.68
CA LEU A 178 -7.07 -0.96 -12.27
C LEU A 178 -6.98 -2.46 -11.98
N GLY A 179 -7.82 -3.28 -12.61
CA GLY A 179 -7.81 -4.73 -12.41
C GLY A 179 -6.58 -5.41 -12.99
N ILE A 180 -6.16 -5.04 -14.20
CA ILE A 180 -5.06 -5.70 -14.92
C ILE A 180 -3.71 -5.07 -14.54
N PHE A 181 -3.57 -3.76 -14.70
CA PHE A 181 -2.26 -3.12 -14.50
C PHE A 181 -1.93 -2.87 -13.05
N VAL A 182 -2.91 -2.47 -12.22
CA VAL A 182 -2.66 -2.20 -10.81
C VAL A 182 -2.79 -3.48 -9.99
N THR A 183 -3.96 -4.13 -9.96
CA THR A 183 -4.19 -5.28 -9.07
C THR A 183 -3.39 -6.52 -9.50
N LEU A 184 -3.35 -6.86 -10.78
CA LEU A 184 -2.54 -8.00 -11.24
C LEU A 184 -1.07 -7.59 -11.40
N GLY A 185 -0.79 -6.53 -12.17
CA GLY A 185 0.57 -6.15 -12.55
C GLY A 185 1.38 -5.56 -11.39
N ALA A 186 0.97 -4.39 -10.88
CA ALA A 186 1.75 -3.67 -9.87
C ALA A 186 1.85 -4.45 -8.55
N TYR A 187 0.73 -5.03 -8.05
CA TYR A 187 0.77 -5.84 -6.83
C TYR A 187 1.65 -7.08 -6.98
N LEU A 188 1.58 -7.79 -8.10
CA LEU A 188 2.44 -8.96 -8.32
C LEU A 188 3.92 -8.59 -8.31
N LEU A 189 4.28 -7.50 -9.03
CA LEU A 189 5.66 -7.02 -9.08
C LEU A 189 6.15 -6.57 -7.70
N TYR A 190 5.30 -5.85 -6.95
CA TYR A 190 5.60 -5.41 -5.60
C TYR A 190 5.78 -6.60 -4.64
N ASN A 191 4.92 -7.60 -4.72
CA ASN A 191 5.01 -8.82 -3.92
C ASN A 191 6.27 -9.65 -4.25
N ILE A 192 6.68 -9.70 -5.53
CA ILE A 192 7.95 -10.29 -5.95
C ILE A 192 9.13 -9.50 -5.34
N ALA A 193 9.07 -8.17 -5.34
CA ALA A 193 10.11 -7.34 -4.73
C ALA A 193 10.23 -7.59 -3.22
N ILE A 194 9.11 -7.59 -2.49
CA ILE A 194 9.07 -7.90 -1.05
C ILE A 194 9.63 -9.31 -0.77
N ALA A 195 9.28 -10.29 -1.58
CA ALA A 195 9.79 -11.65 -1.41
C ALA A 195 11.32 -11.75 -1.58
N ARG A 196 11.88 -11.00 -2.53
CA ARG A 196 13.30 -11.14 -2.95
C ARG A 196 14.28 -10.20 -2.25
N MET A 197 13.82 -9.15 -1.58
CA MET A 197 14.69 -8.18 -0.91
C MET A 197 14.19 -7.85 0.51
N ALA A 198 15.02 -7.16 1.32
CA ALA A 198 14.59 -6.68 2.63
C ALA A 198 13.37 -5.76 2.49
N LEU A 199 12.43 -5.87 3.43
CA LEU A 199 11.18 -5.12 3.37
C LEU A 199 11.43 -3.61 3.31
N SER A 200 12.35 -3.11 4.11
CA SER A 200 12.78 -1.70 4.12
C SER A 200 13.34 -1.19 2.78
N LYS A 201 13.82 -2.09 1.89
CA LYS A 201 14.27 -1.72 0.55
C LYS A 201 13.13 -1.75 -0.46
N ALA A 202 12.24 -2.74 -0.37
CA ALA A 202 11.10 -2.85 -1.28
C ALA A 202 10.18 -1.64 -1.16
N THR A 203 9.92 -1.19 0.08
CA THR A 203 9.03 -0.05 0.36
C THR A 203 9.61 1.32 -0.04
N ILE A 204 10.92 1.44 -0.34
CA ILE A 204 11.49 2.71 -0.82
C ILE A 204 10.82 3.21 -2.10
N PHE A 205 10.47 2.31 -2.99
CA PHE A 205 9.83 2.66 -4.26
C PHE A 205 8.43 3.24 -4.08
N SER A 206 7.76 2.98 -2.94
CA SER A 206 6.48 3.60 -2.61
C SER A 206 6.60 5.13 -2.43
N ASN A 207 7.80 5.68 -2.21
CA ASN A 207 8.00 7.13 -2.14
C ASN A 207 7.80 7.85 -3.47
N LEU A 208 7.73 7.13 -4.58
CA LEU A 208 7.37 7.70 -5.87
C LEU A 208 5.85 8.00 -5.94
N ILE A 209 5.03 7.28 -5.16
CA ILE A 209 3.58 7.47 -5.14
C ILE A 209 3.21 8.93 -4.81
N PRO A 210 3.65 9.53 -3.68
CA PRO A 210 3.28 10.90 -3.36
C PRO A 210 3.70 11.90 -4.44
N VAL A 211 4.85 11.69 -5.08
CA VAL A 211 5.32 12.59 -6.15
C VAL A 211 4.39 12.54 -7.36
N TYR A 212 4.09 11.35 -7.85
CA TYR A 212 3.18 11.19 -8.98
C TYR A 212 1.75 11.59 -8.63
N THR A 213 1.28 11.32 -7.41
CA THR A 213 -0.07 11.71 -6.99
C THR A 213 -0.25 13.22 -7.01
N ILE A 214 0.71 14.01 -6.50
CA ILE A 214 0.63 15.47 -6.57
C ILE A 214 0.60 15.95 -8.01
N ILE A 215 1.44 15.40 -8.88
CA ILE A 215 1.48 15.79 -10.30
C ILE A 215 0.14 15.50 -10.98
N PHE A 216 -0.39 14.29 -10.80
CA PHE A 216 -1.66 13.91 -11.43
C PHE A 216 -2.88 14.59 -10.79
N ALA A 217 -2.87 14.83 -9.49
CA ALA A 217 -3.93 15.58 -8.82
C ALA A 217 -4.01 17.02 -9.36
N TYR A 218 -2.86 17.66 -9.58
CA TYR A 218 -2.81 18.99 -10.20
C TYR A 218 -3.32 18.97 -11.65
N TRP A 219 -2.91 18.01 -12.49
CA TRP A 219 -3.25 17.98 -13.91
C TRP A 219 -4.63 17.44 -14.23
N LEU A 220 -5.13 16.48 -13.44
CA LEU A 220 -6.38 15.77 -13.77
C LEU A 220 -7.55 16.20 -12.88
N LEU A 221 -7.29 16.73 -11.69
CA LEU A 221 -8.32 17.05 -10.70
C LEU A 221 -8.34 18.54 -10.34
N ASP A 222 -7.46 19.36 -10.94
CA ASP A 222 -7.27 20.79 -10.61
C ASP A 222 -7.02 21.04 -9.10
N GLU A 223 -6.45 20.02 -8.39
CA GLU A 223 -6.09 20.15 -6.99
C GLU A 223 -4.75 20.87 -6.84
N SER A 224 -4.70 21.88 -5.97
CA SER A 224 -3.47 22.58 -5.63
C SER A 224 -3.21 22.55 -4.13
N LEU A 225 -1.93 22.36 -3.77
CA LEU A 225 -1.49 22.45 -2.38
C LEU A 225 -1.07 23.88 -2.07
N THR A 226 -1.44 24.37 -0.88
CA THR A 226 -0.97 25.65 -0.37
C THR A 226 0.53 25.62 -0.07
N SER A 227 1.17 26.79 0.04
CA SER A 227 2.60 26.87 0.38
C SER A 227 2.93 26.18 1.72
N ASN A 228 2.03 26.24 2.71
CA ASN A 228 2.18 25.55 3.99
C ASN A 228 2.14 24.03 3.81
N GLN A 229 1.23 23.53 2.99
CA GLN A 229 1.12 22.10 2.68
C GLN A 229 2.35 21.61 1.89
N LEU A 230 2.84 22.38 0.93
CA LEU A 230 4.08 22.06 0.20
C LEU A 230 5.30 22.02 1.13
N ALA A 231 5.40 22.93 2.10
CA ALA A 231 6.45 22.87 3.10
C ALA A 231 6.35 21.60 3.97
N ALA A 232 5.14 21.23 4.40
CA ALA A 232 4.90 19.99 5.14
C ALA A 232 5.25 18.75 4.30
N CYS A 233 4.90 18.74 3.00
CA CYS A 233 5.30 17.69 2.05
C CYS A 233 6.84 17.56 1.95
N GLY A 234 7.53 18.70 1.84
CA GLY A 234 9.00 18.73 1.84
C GLY A 234 9.59 18.13 3.13
N LEU A 235 8.98 18.41 4.29
CA LEU A 235 9.39 17.84 5.56
C LEU A 235 9.16 16.32 5.62
N ILE A 236 8.01 15.83 5.15
CA ILE A 236 7.72 14.39 5.06
C ILE A 236 8.78 13.70 4.20
N LEU A 237 8.99 14.17 2.97
CA LEU A 237 9.92 13.55 2.03
C LEU A 237 11.37 13.60 2.53
N SER A 238 11.80 14.70 3.16
CA SER A 238 13.13 14.81 3.75
C SER A 238 13.33 13.86 4.93
N GLY A 239 12.30 13.71 5.79
CA GLY A 239 12.31 12.75 6.89
C GLY A 239 12.40 11.31 6.39
N VAL A 240 11.62 10.94 5.38
CA VAL A 240 11.68 9.63 4.75
C VAL A 240 13.02 9.37 4.09
N ALA A 241 13.57 10.32 3.34
CA ALA A 241 14.90 10.22 2.71
C ALA A 241 16.01 10.04 3.75
N LEU A 242 15.97 10.80 4.85
CA LEU A 242 16.91 10.66 5.98
C LEU A 242 16.78 9.28 6.62
N GLY A 243 15.55 8.80 6.83
CA GLY A 243 15.27 7.49 7.41
C GLY A 243 15.83 6.32 6.58
N GLN A 244 15.95 6.51 5.28
CA GLN A 244 16.46 5.51 4.33
C GLN A 244 17.97 5.66 4.03
N SER A 245 18.61 6.77 4.41
CA SER A 245 19.97 7.11 4.00
C SER A 245 21.06 6.20 4.61
N ARG A 246 20.85 5.63 5.77
CA ARG A 246 21.83 4.74 6.43
C ARG A 246 21.39 3.28 6.35
N ARG A 247 22.05 2.54 5.47
CA ARG A 247 21.93 1.09 5.33
C ARG A 247 22.45 0.39 6.57
N VAL A 248 21.58 -0.30 7.31
CA VAL A 248 22.04 -1.35 8.22
C VAL A 248 22.39 -2.56 7.35
N LYS A 249 23.64 -3.03 7.46
CA LYS A 249 24.03 -4.30 6.84
C LYS A 249 23.21 -5.42 7.49
N THR A 250 22.14 -5.84 6.86
CA THR A 250 21.45 -7.08 7.24
C THR A 250 22.36 -8.24 6.82
N PRO A 251 22.65 -9.22 7.70
CA PRO A 251 23.27 -10.45 7.25
C PRO A 251 22.38 -11.05 6.16
N VAL A 252 22.92 -11.27 4.99
CA VAL A 252 22.23 -11.99 3.92
C VAL A 252 22.02 -13.41 4.45
N ALA A 253 20.80 -13.72 4.91
CA ALA A 253 20.42 -15.10 5.07
C ALA A 253 20.56 -15.73 3.67
N ASN A 254 21.38 -16.77 3.56
CA ASN A 254 21.57 -17.56 2.35
C ASN A 254 20.18 -17.97 1.85
N ILE A 255 19.68 -17.23 0.87
CA ILE A 255 18.48 -17.64 0.14
C ILE A 255 18.95 -18.83 -0.69
N ALA A 256 18.62 -20.03 -0.21
CA ALA A 256 18.72 -21.22 -1.04
C ALA A 256 17.94 -20.94 -2.33
N VAL A 257 18.64 -20.86 -3.43
CA VAL A 257 18.06 -20.80 -4.78
C VAL A 257 17.20 -22.05 -4.89
N ILE A 258 15.88 -21.88 -4.89
CA ILE A 258 14.95 -22.96 -5.23
C ILE A 258 15.16 -23.19 -6.72
N PRO A 259 15.66 -24.38 -7.16
CA PRO A 259 15.79 -24.67 -8.59
C PRO A 259 14.40 -24.67 -9.24
N ASP A 260 14.33 -24.21 -10.47
CA ASP A 260 13.15 -24.07 -11.34
C ASP A 260 12.36 -25.36 -11.53
#